data_78eaf1e366bf1836d395a41d2805972a
#
_entry.id   78eaf1e366bf1836d395a41d2805972a
#
_cell.length_a   1.000
_cell.length_b   1.000
_cell.length_c   1.000
_cell.angle_alpha   90.00
_cell.angle_beta   90.00
_cell.angle_gamma   90.00
#
_symmetry.space_group_name_H-M   'P 1'
#
loop_
_entity.id
_entity.type
_entity.pdbx_description
1 polymer ?
#
loop_
_entity_poly.entity_id
_entity_poly.type
_entity_poly.pdbx_seq_one_letter_code
_entity_poly.pdbx_strand_id
1 'polypeptide(L)'
;MTDITSLLPHRDPFLFVDRIEKADAEEVIAYRRFTAAEPFFKGHFPQYPVVPGVILVETLAQCGGAGLRMSAGGTGMFFLAAIEKAKFRRQVRPGDEVRCVVKNLRVSKSMLRQAGKAYVGDELAAEAEWLCLIGDAPTA
;
A
#
# COMPACT_ATOMS: atom_id res chain seq x y z
N MET A 1 11.26 -16.62 -4.01
CA MET A 1 10.36 -15.59 -3.45
C MET A 1 10.73 -14.24 -4.04
N THR A 2 9.75 -13.50 -4.54
CA THR A 2 10.04 -12.20 -5.16
C THR A 2 10.42 -11.18 -4.08
N ASP A 3 11.52 -10.49 -4.28
CA ASP A 3 11.93 -9.41 -3.39
C ASP A 3 11.08 -8.17 -3.66
N ILE A 4 10.41 -7.66 -2.65
CA ILE A 4 9.55 -6.48 -2.77
C ILE A 4 10.35 -5.27 -3.26
N THR A 5 11.62 -5.13 -2.88
CA THR A 5 12.45 -4.02 -3.33
C THR A 5 12.75 -4.04 -4.83
N SER A 6 12.55 -5.18 -5.50
CA SER A 6 12.65 -5.27 -6.96
C SER A 6 11.37 -4.81 -7.66
N LEU A 7 10.27 -4.73 -6.93
CA LEU A 7 8.95 -4.34 -7.47
C LEU A 7 8.63 -2.87 -7.23
N LEU A 8 9.13 -2.29 -6.14
CA LEU A 8 8.86 -0.92 -5.73
C LEU A 8 10.16 -0.14 -5.53
N PRO A 9 10.18 1.17 -5.87
CA PRO A 9 11.34 2.02 -5.58
C PRO A 9 11.41 2.44 -4.10
N HIS A 10 10.34 2.27 -3.35
CA HIS A 10 10.27 2.63 -1.94
C HIS A 10 11.30 1.87 -1.12
N ARG A 11 11.81 2.48 -0.05
CA ARG A 11 12.81 1.88 0.85
C ARG A 11 12.46 2.20 2.29
N ASP A 12 12.92 1.35 3.21
CA ASP A 12 12.79 1.62 4.63
C ASP A 12 13.30 3.04 4.96
N PRO A 13 12.59 3.83 5.74
CA PRO A 13 11.43 3.49 6.57
C PRO A 13 10.06 3.70 5.89
N PHE A 14 9.98 3.84 4.58
CA PHE A 14 8.75 4.13 3.85
C PHE A 14 8.38 2.99 2.87
N LEU A 15 8.75 1.77 3.19
CA LEU A 15 8.33 0.57 2.45
C LEU A 15 7.34 -0.20 3.32
N PHE A 16 6.09 -0.30 2.87
CA PHE A 16 4.98 -0.85 3.65
C PHE A 16 4.37 -2.12 3.03
N VAL A 17 5.18 -2.95 2.43
CA VAL A 17 4.76 -4.26 1.92
C VAL A 17 5.74 -5.30 2.40
N ASP A 18 5.27 -6.28 3.17
CA ASP A 18 6.11 -7.35 3.67
C ASP A 18 6.14 -8.54 2.71
N ARG A 19 4.95 -8.94 2.21
CA ARG A 19 4.83 -10.06 1.28
C ARG A 19 3.56 -9.96 0.45
N ILE A 20 3.59 -10.61 -0.70
CA ILE A 20 2.43 -10.71 -1.60
C ILE A 20 1.98 -12.16 -1.62
N GLU A 21 0.73 -12.40 -1.27
CA GLU A 21 0.13 -13.73 -1.30
C GLU A 21 -0.43 -14.04 -2.68
N LYS A 22 -1.03 -13.05 -3.35
CA LYS A 22 -1.68 -13.23 -4.65
C LYS A 22 -1.56 -11.94 -5.45
N ALA A 23 -1.24 -12.08 -6.74
CA ALA A 23 -1.27 -10.96 -7.67
C ALA A 23 -1.63 -11.47 -9.06
N ASP A 24 -2.73 -10.96 -9.62
CA ASP A 24 -3.16 -11.25 -10.97
C ASP A 24 -3.74 -9.98 -11.62
N ALA A 25 -4.35 -10.10 -12.78
CA ALA A 25 -4.87 -8.95 -13.52
C ALA A 25 -6.00 -8.23 -12.78
N GLU A 26 -6.67 -8.90 -11.85
CA GLU A 26 -7.85 -8.35 -11.16
C GLU A 26 -7.57 -7.93 -9.73
N GLU A 27 -6.75 -8.69 -9.00
CA GLU A 27 -6.66 -8.55 -7.55
C GLU A 27 -5.25 -8.81 -7.02
N VAL A 28 -4.91 -8.06 -5.98
CA VAL A 28 -3.69 -8.26 -5.19
C VAL A 28 -4.08 -8.50 -3.74
N ILE A 29 -3.46 -9.50 -3.11
CA ILE A 29 -3.55 -9.70 -1.66
C ILE A 29 -2.13 -9.65 -1.12
N ALA A 30 -1.86 -8.72 -0.21
CA ALA A 30 -0.54 -8.49 0.35
C ALA A 30 -0.64 -8.14 1.83
N TYR A 31 0.47 -8.19 2.54
CA TYR A 31 0.51 -8.06 3.99
C TYR A 31 1.57 -7.08 4.45
N ARG A 32 1.25 -6.35 5.51
CA ARG A 32 2.19 -5.51 6.24
C ARG A 32 1.94 -5.61 7.73
N ARG A 33 2.97 -5.98 8.49
CA ARG A 33 2.94 -5.89 9.95
C ARG A 33 3.64 -4.60 10.39
N PHE A 34 2.92 -3.78 11.14
CA PHE A 34 3.49 -2.57 11.73
C PHE A 34 4.08 -2.90 13.10
N THR A 35 5.33 -2.52 13.31
CA THR A 35 6.02 -2.78 14.57
C THR A 35 6.17 -1.50 15.39
N ALA A 36 6.47 -1.63 16.68
CA ALA A 36 6.69 -0.48 17.55
C ALA A 36 7.87 0.39 17.12
N ALA A 37 8.75 -0.11 16.24
CA ALA A 37 9.91 0.60 15.74
C ALA A 37 9.60 1.59 14.62
N GLU A 38 8.38 1.61 14.09
CA GLU A 38 8.02 2.57 13.03
C GLU A 38 8.23 4.01 13.52
N PRO A 39 8.91 4.87 12.74
CA PRO A 39 9.26 6.21 13.23
C PRO A 39 8.06 7.12 13.50
N PHE A 40 6.95 6.93 12.79
CA PHE A 40 5.77 7.80 12.99
C PHE A 40 5.08 7.58 14.34
N PHE A 41 5.29 6.46 15.02
CA PHE A 41 4.67 6.22 16.33
C PHE A 41 5.17 7.17 17.42
N LYS A 42 6.35 7.75 17.24
CA LYS A 42 6.89 8.73 18.20
C LYS A 42 6.03 9.99 18.29
N GLY A 43 5.36 10.33 17.19
CA GLY A 43 4.53 11.53 17.12
C GLY A 43 3.04 11.26 17.00
N HIS A 44 2.63 10.03 16.69
CA HIS A 44 1.22 9.73 16.37
C HIS A 44 0.73 8.51 17.15
N PHE A 45 0.46 8.52 18.33
CA PHE A 45 0.59 9.50 19.39
C PHE A 45 1.49 8.89 20.46
N PRO A 46 2.38 9.63 21.15
CA PRO A 46 3.39 9.01 22.03
C PRO A 46 2.83 8.09 23.10
N GLN A 47 1.67 8.43 23.69
CA GLN A 47 1.05 7.62 24.74
C GLN A 47 0.02 6.62 24.24
N TYR A 48 -0.35 6.70 22.97
CA TYR A 48 -1.32 5.81 22.35
C TYR A 48 -0.98 5.66 20.86
N PRO A 49 0.06 4.89 20.52
CA PRO A 49 0.50 4.80 19.14
C PRO A 49 -0.53 4.12 18.25
N VAL A 50 -0.85 4.78 17.14
CA VAL A 50 -1.72 4.24 16.09
C VAL A 50 -1.10 4.56 14.75
N VAL A 51 -1.32 3.66 13.78
CA VAL A 51 -0.87 3.91 12.41
C VAL A 51 -1.69 5.06 11.83
N PRO A 52 -1.04 6.14 11.36
CA PRO A 52 -1.80 7.22 10.72
C PRO A 52 -2.62 6.70 9.55
N GLY A 53 -3.86 7.21 9.42
CA GLY A 53 -4.74 6.77 8.34
C GLY A 53 -4.12 6.97 6.96
N VAL A 54 -3.39 8.06 6.75
CA VAL A 54 -2.71 8.31 5.48
C VAL A 54 -1.64 7.25 5.17
N ILE A 55 -1.03 6.66 6.18
CA ILE A 55 -0.06 5.56 6.00
C ILE A 55 -0.80 4.26 5.58
N LEU A 56 -2.01 4.05 6.06
CA LEU A 56 -2.82 2.90 5.61
C LEU A 56 -3.18 3.04 4.13
N VAL A 57 -3.52 4.24 3.67
CA VAL A 57 -3.78 4.50 2.24
C VAL A 57 -2.51 4.27 1.44
N GLU A 58 -1.37 4.78 1.91
CA GLU A 58 -0.08 4.56 1.25
C GLU A 58 0.25 3.06 1.18
N THR A 59 -0.01 2.32 2.27
CA THR A 59 0.19 0.88 2.32
C THR A 59 -0.63 0.15 1.25
N LEU A 60 -1.91 0.50 1.14
CA LEU A 60 -2.79 -0.06 0.09
C LEU A 60 -2.24 0.24 -1.30
N ALA A 61 -1.82 1.48 -1.55
CA ALA A 61 -1.29 1.89 -2.84
C ALA A 61 0.01 1.16 -3.18
N GLN A 62 0.89 0.97 -2.20
CA GLN A 62 2.13 0.21 -2.41
C GLN A 62 1.84 -1.27 -2.70
N CYS A 63 0.91 -1.87 -1.97
CA CYS A 63 0.50 -3.24 -2.23
C CYS A 63 -0.05 -3.38 -3.65
N GLY A 64 -0.88 -2.44 -4.09
CA GLY A 64 -1.43 -2.43 -5.44
C GLY A 64 -0.38 -2.26 -6.51
N GLY A 65 0.58 -1.36 -6.32
CA GLY A 65 1.68 -1.15 -7.26
C GLY A 65 2.62 -2.34 -7.34
N ALA A 66 2.97 -2.92 -6.20
CA ALA A 66 3.83 -4.10 -6.15
C ALA A 66 3.18 -5.29 -6.85
N GLY A 67 1.88 -5.51 -6.60
CA GLY A 67 1.13 -6.58 -7.25
C GLY A 67 1.04 -6.40 -8.77
N LEU A 68 0.85 -5.17 -9.23
CA LEU A 68 0.84 -4.89 -10.67
C LEU A 68 2.20 -5.24 -11.30
N ARG A 69 3.30 -4.84 -10.66
CA ARG A 69 4.64 -5.18 -11.16
C ARG A 69 4.88 -6.68 -11.18
N MET A 70 4.42 -7.37 -10.15
CA MET A 70 4.58 -8.82 -10.05
C MET A 70 3.79 -9.57 -11.13
N SER A 71 2.58 -9.13 -11.44
CA SER A 71 1.69 -9.82 -12.39
C SER A 71 1.90 -9.37 -13.83
N ALA A 72 2.17 -8.09 -14.07
CA ALA A 72 2.26 -7.52 -15.41
C ALA A 72 3.67 -7.05 -15.80
N GLY A 73 4.60 -7.00 -14.85
CA GLY A 73 5.94 -6.48 -15.09
C GLY A 73 5.95 -4.97 -15.31
N GLY A 74 6.89 -4.51 -16.14
CA GLY A 74 7.01 -3.11 -16.46
C GLY A 74 7.98 -2.37 -15.55
N THR A 75 8.25 -1.13 -15.88
CA THR A 75 9.16 -0.23 -15.15
C THR A 75 8.45 1.09 -14.87
N GLY A 76 9.13 1.96 -14.14
CA GLY A 76 8.61 3.26 -13.77
C GLY A 76 8.14 3.31 -12.33
N MET A 77 7.87 4.51 -11.88
CA MET A 77 7.44 4.79 -10.52
C MET A 77 5.95 5.06 -10.50
N PHE A 78 5.32 4.75 -9.37
CA PHE A 78 3.92 5.07 -9.15
C PHE A 78 3.83 6.35 -8.31
N PHE A 79 3.24 7.40 -8.88
CA PHE A 79 3.01 8.65 -8.18
C PHE A 79 1.54 8.76 -7.82
N LEU A 80 1.24 8.80 -6.53
CA LEU A 80 -0.13 8.92 -6.05
C LEU A 80 -0.67 10.30 -6.43
N ALA A 81 -1.67 10.32 -7.30
CA ALA A 81 -2.21 11.57 -7.87
C ALA A 81 -3.55 11.98 -7.27
N ALA A 82 -4.37 11.02 -6.85
CA ALA A 82 -5.67 11.30 -6.25
C ALA A 82 -6.08 10.18 -5.30
N ILE A 83 -6.74 10.55 -4.24
CA ILE A 83 -7.34 9.62 -3.28
C ILE A 83 -8.82 9.98 -3.18
N GLU A 84 -9.69 8.99 -3.31
CA GLU A 84 -11.13 9.17 -3.24
C GLU A 84 -11.73 8.15 -2.27
N LYS A 85 -12.85 8.52 -1.66
CA LYS A 85 -13.65 7.63 -0.81
C LYS A 85 -12.84 6.95 0.29
N ALA A 86 -11.88 7.65 0.87
CA ALA A 86 -11.08 7.12 1.96
C ALA A 86 -11.89 7.10 3.25
N LYS A 87 -11.94 5.94 3.90
CA LYS A 87 -12.66 5.75 5.16
C LYS A 87 -11.82 4.93 6.11
N PHE A 88 -11.78 5.35 7.36
CA PHE A 88 -11.02 4.71 8.43
C PHE A 88 -11.99 4.22 9.48
N ARG A 89 -12.06 2.90 9.69
CA ARG A 89 -13.11 2.27 10.49
C ARG A 89 -12.60 1.63 11.77
N ARG A 90 -11.32 1.32 11.83
CA ARG A 90 -10.66 0.71 12.97
C ARG A 90 -9.23 1.20 13.06
N GLN A 91 -8.76 1.45 14.28
CA GLN A 91 -7.36 1.81 14.51
C GLN A 91 -6.46 0.59 14.29
N VAL A 92 -5.31 0.84 13.68
CA VAL A 92 -4.24 -0.16 13.53
C VAL A 92 -3.11 0.23 14.47
N ARG A 93 -2.68 -0.71 15.28
CA ARG A 93 -1.71 -0.48 16.35
C ARG A 93 -0.42 -1.26 16.12
N PRO A 94 0.67 -0.89 16.84
CA PRO A 94 1.90 -1.69 16.76
C PRO A 94 1.63 -3.16 17.04
N GLY A 95 2.18 -4.02 16.20
CA GLY A 95 1.98 -5.48 16.28
C GLY A 95 0.88 -6.02 15.38
N ASP A 96 -0.04 -5.17 14.92
CA ASP A 96 -1.10 -5.61 14.02
C ASP A 96 -0.55 -5.93 12.63
N GLU A 97 -0.98 -7.06 12.08
CA GLU A 97 -0.74 -7.38 10.67
C GLU A 97 -1.93 -6.95 9.83
N VAL A 98 -1.67 -6.16 8.81
CA VAL A 98 -2.69 -5.64 7.90
C VAL A 98 -2.68 -6.49 6.64
N ARG A 99 -3.85 -7.05 6.30
CA ARG A 99 -4.08 -7.73 5.03
C ARG A 99 -4.72 -6.73 4.07
N CYS A 100 -4.03 -6.47 2.98
CA CYS A 100 -4.49 -5.53 1.95
C CYS A 100 -5.05 -6.32 0.78
N VAL A 101 -6.32 -6.03 0.43
CA VAL A 101 -6.98 -6.61 -0.73
C VAL A 101 -7.25 -5.47 -1.71
N VAL A 102 -6.57 -5.48 -2.84
CA VAL A 102 -6.60 -4.39 -3.81
C VAL A 102 -7.12 -4.90 -5.14
N LYS A 103 -8.09 -4.19 -5.71
CA LYS A 103 -8.65 -4.51 -7.02
C LYS A 103 -8.18 -3.50 -8.04
N ASN A 104 -7.81 -3.99 -9.23
CA ASN A 104 -7.47 -3.14 -10.36
C ASN A 104 -8.77 -2.71 -11.04
N LEU A 105 -9.03 -1.40 -11.04
CA LEU A 105 -10.20 -0.83 -11.70
C LEU A 105 -9.87 -0.40 -13.14
N ARG A 106 -8.68 0.17 -13.35
CA ARG A 106 -8.22 0.58 -14.67
C ARG A 106 -6.70 0.58 -14.70
N VAL A 107 -6.13 -0.03 -15.73
CA VAL A 107 -4.68 -0.11 -15.92
C VAL A 107 -4.35 0.32 -17.32
N SER A 108 -3.41 1.26 -17.46
CA SER A 108 -2.85 1.66 -18.74
C SER A 108 -1.34 1.87 -18.57
N LYS A 109 -0.65 2.27 -19.64
CA LYS A 109 0.79 2.54 -19.57
C LYS A 109 1.12 3.71 -18.63
N SER A 110 0.23 4.69 -18.52
CA SER A 110 0.49 5.93 -17.79
C SER A 110 -0.33 6.09 -16.53
N MET A 111 -1.29 5.21 -16.28
CA MET A 111 -2.26 5.43 -15.21
C MET A 111 -2.73 4.11 -14.61
N LEU A 112 -2.95 4.12 -13.28
CA LEU A 112 -3.44 2.98 -12.53
C LEU A 112 -4.50 3.48 -11.55
N ARG A 113 -5.75 2.99 -11.71
CA ARG A 113 -6.82 3.24 -10.73
C ARG A 113 -7.13 1.95 -10.01
N GLN A 114 -7.12 2.00 -8.69
CA GLN A 114 -7.35 0.83 -7.84
C GLN A 114 -8.28 1.19 -6.68
N ALA A 115 -8.90 0.17 -6.12
CA ALA A 115 -9.67 0.25 -4.89
C ALA A 115 -9.15 -0.81 -3.93
N GLY A 116 -8.94 -0.44 -2.67
CA GLY A 116 -8.37 -1.34 -1.70
C GLY A 116 -9.07 -1.31 -0.35
N LYS A 117 -8.98 -2.45 0.33
CA LYS A 117 -9.47 -2.63 1.69
C LYS A 117 -8.37 -3.23 2.53
N ALA A 118 -8.18 -2.65 3.72
CA ALA A 118 -7.18 -3.10 4.69
C ALA A 118 -7.89 -3.73 5.89
N TYR A 119 -7.52 -4.95 6.21
CA TYR A 119 -8.13 -5.72 7.30
C TYR A 119 -7.10 -6.03 8.38
N VAL A 120 -7.55 -6.02 9.62
CA VAL A 120 -6.83 -6.63 10.74
C VAL A 120 -7.68 -7.80 11.22
N GLY A 121 -7.20 -9.04 11.03
CA GLY A 121 -8.05 -10.21 11.16
C GLY A 121 -9.21 -10.12 10.19
N ASP A 122 -10.43 -10.23 10.70
CA ASP A 122 -11.64 -10.11 9.88
C ASP A 122 -12.25 -8.71 9.89
N GLU A 123 -11.64 -7.76 10.62
CA GLU A 123 -12.19 -6.42 10.74
C GLU A 123 -11.64 -5.50 9.65
N LEU A 124 -12.54 -4.83 8.93
CA LEU A 124 -12.16 -3.80 7.97
C LEU A 124 -11.64 -2.57 8.72
N ALA A 125 -10.38 -2.25 8.53
CA ALA A 125 -9.74 -1.12 9.20
C ALA A 125 -9.79 0.16 8.36
N ALA A 126 -9.57 0.04 7.05
CA ALA A 126 -9.59 1.19 6.15
C ALA A 126 -9.96 0.74 4.74
N GLU A 127 -10.46 1.69 3.96
CA GLU A 127 -10.71 1.47 2.54
C GLU A 127 -10.53 2.78 1.78
N ALA A 128 -10.12 2.69 0.52
CA ALA A 128 -9.94 3.86 -0.34
C ALA A 128 -9.94 3.45 -1.80
N GLU A 129 -10.20 4.41 -2.67
CA GLU A 129 -9.89 4.35 -4.09
C GLU A 129 -8.80 5.38 -4.36
N TRP A 130 -7.92 5.10 -5.31
CA TRP A 130 -6.86 6.02 -5.67
C TRP A 130 -6.48 5.91 -7.13
N LEU A 131 -5.81 6.96 -7.58
CA LEU A 131 -5.23 7.06 -8.91
C LEU A 131 -3.73 7.28 -8.76
N CYS A 132 -2.93 6.45 -9.42
CA CYS A 132 -1.50 6.67 -9.58
C CYS A 132 -1.18 7.00 -11.03
N LEU A 133 -0.25 7.92 -11.23
CA LEU A 133 0.38 8.14 -12.51
C LEU A 133 1.66 7.32 -12.56
N ILE A 134 1.91 6.69 -13.70
CA ILE A 134 3.09 5.84 -13.88
C ILE A 134 4.06 6.59 -14.78
N GLY A 135 5.28 6.78 -14.30
CA GLY A 135 6.29 7.52 -15.05
C GLY A 135 7.69 7.19 -14.60
N ASP A 136 8.65 7.62 -15.40
CA ASP A 136 10.05 7.44 -15.05
C ASP A 136 10.51 8.50 -14.07
N ALA A 137 11.55 8.16 -13.29
CA ALA A 137 12.19 9.14 -12.44
C ALA A 137 12.81 10.23 -13.31
N PRO A 138 12.71 11.54 -12.91
CA PRO A 138 13.38 12.59 -13.64
C PRO A 138 14.88 12.34 -13.70
N THR A 139 15.48 12.54 -14.87
CA THR A 139 16.94 12.55 -14.99
C THR A 139 17.43 13.91 -14.51
N ALA A 140 18.35 13.88 -13.55
CA ALA A 140 18.93 15.11 -13.01
C ALA A 140 19.85 15.80 -14.01
#